data_39afeb7719bb2ba7ffb64f71dcacc881
#
_entry.id   39afeb7719bb2ba7ffb64f71dcacc881
#
_cell.length_a   1.000
_cell.length_b   1.000
_cell.length_c   1.000
_cell.angle_alpha   90.00
_cell.angle_beta   90.00
_cell.angle_gamma   90.00
#
_symmetry.space_group_name_H-M   'P 1'
#
loop_
_entity.id
_entity.type
_entity.pdbx_description
1 polymer ?
#
loop_
_entity_poly.entity_id
_entity_poly.type
_entity_poly.pdbx_seq_one_letter_code
_entity_poly.pdbx_strand_id
1 'polypeptide(L)'
;MTDEEEVTARLLRLAVAVDDPPVNRVARVRSVVHREWRAGRRRMIRRGAAAAALGLAAALAIVFRLMSPAGVAVPANVPVVATGQLVQGTPVVRPRQHPDSRYPLAASTPIHEGDGVETDNASRASLQMIDGSSVRIDRASRVGFPAPSVIEVMAGAIYVATSEGSRGLEVRTALGTVRDTGTRFEVRVEESSLRVRVRAGAVEVRRGSAVTAAPAGTEATVTSAGVVTRPVRADGPDWMWTTELAPRLAMEGQTLQAFLEHIAGEQGWTVHYSDPQLAAAAARIVLHGSSIEGLQAEQALDVALAASGLQHTLREGRLVVSRPAATR
;
A
#
# COMPACT_ATOMS: atom_id res chain seq x y z
N MET A 1 41.20 -64.21 42.04
CA MET A 1 42.32 -63.32 41.77
C MET A 1 43.22 -64.09 40.82
N THR A 2 43.25 -63.70 39.60
CA THR A 2 44.03 -64.39 38.57
C THR A 2 45.41 -63.81 38.57
N ASP A 3 46.40 -64.59 38.15
CA ASP A 3 47.83 -64.21 38.06
C ASP A 3 48.09 -62.93 37.34
N GLU A 4 47.24 -62.58 36.39
CA GLU A 4 47.29 -61.31 35.61
C GLU A 4 46.97 -60.07 36.46
N GLU A 5 46.05 -60.18 37.46
CA GLU A 5 45.72 -59.02 38.30
C GLU A 5 46.89 -58.72 39.24
N GLU A 6 47.63 -59.76 39.69
CA GLU A 6 48.78 -59.60 40.59
C GLU A 6 49.99 -59.01 39.83
N VAL A 7 50.22 -59.39 38.56
CA VAL A 7 51.24 -58.83 37.74
C VAL A 7 50.93 -57.38 37.39
N THR A 8 49.68 -57.06 37.11
CA THR A 8 49.26 -55.69 36.78
C THR A 8 49.37 -54.79 38.02
N ALA A 9 49.02 -55.26 39.21
CA ALA A 9 49.20 -54.54 40.46
C ALA A 9 50.67 -54.31 40.81
N ARG A 10 51.58 -55.26 40.43
CA ARG A 10 52.99 -55.13 40.64
C ARG A 10 53.67 -54.19 39.68
N LEU A 11 53.23 -54.10 38.38
CA LEU A 11 53.66 -53.14 37.39
C LEU A 11 53.20 -51.72 37.75
N LEU A 12 51.99 -51.55 38.29
CA LEU A 12 51.50 -50.28 38.80
C LEU A 12 52.28 -49.75 40.03
N ARG A 13 52.86 -50.63 40.86
CA ARG A 13 53.73 -50.18 41.95
C ARG A 13 55.16 -49.84 41.54
N LEU A 14 55.60 -50.28 40.41
CA LEU A 14 56.88 -49.92 39.79
C LEU A 14 56.79 -48.70 38.84
N ALA A 15 55.59 -48.20 38.60
CA ALA A 15 55.42 -46.92 37.93
C ALA A 15 55.96 -45.80 38.81
N VAL A 16 57.09 -45.29 38.48
CA VAL A 16 57.89 -44.22 39.10
C VAL A 16 56.94 -43.17 39.66
N ALA A 17 57.13 -42.80 40.94
CA ALA A 17 56.48 -41.64 41.53
C ALA A 17 56.75 -40.41 40.61
N VAL A 18 55.80 -40.06 39.78
CA VAL A 18 55.85 -38.83 39.01
C VAL A 18 55.65 -37.73 40.05
N ASP A 19 56.72 -36.93 40.26
CA ASP A 19 56.60 -35.74 41.08
C ASP A 19 55.37 -34.92 40.69
N ASP A 20 54.60 -34.49 41.66
CA ASP A 20 53.42 -33.66 41.43
C ASP A 20 53.79 -32.45 40.56
N PRO A 21 53.15 -32.26 39.45
CA PRO A 21 53.54 -31.17 38.52
C PRO A 21 53.33 -29.82 39.24
N PRO A 22 54.28 -28.89 39.06
CA PRO A 22 54.22 -27.60 39.75
C PRO A 22 52.87 -26.88 39.47
N VAL A 23 52.30 -26.33 40.52
CA VAL A 23 50.92 -25.74 40.53
C VAL A 23 50.65 -24.78 39.37
N ASN A 24 51.65 -24.06 38.90
CA ASN A 24 51.59 -23.18 37.77
C ASN A 24 51.40 -23.92 36.43
N ARG A 25 51.89 -25.17 36.31
CA ARG A 25 51.69 -26.00 35.11
C ARG A 25 50.30 -26.56 35.04
N VAL A 26 49.76 -27.02 36.16
CA VAL A 26 48.36 -27.49 36.28
C VAL A 26 47.35 -26.36 35.98
N ALA A 27 47.59 -25.16 36.52
CA ALA A 27 46.75 -23.99 36.27
C ALA A 27 46.79 -23.59 34.78
N ARG A 28 47.95 -23.68 34.11
CA ARG A 28 48.07 -23.35 32.68
C ARG A 28 47.33 -24.35 31.79
N VAL A 29 47.47 -25.64 32.04
CA VAL A 29 46.75 -26.70 31.30
C VAL A 29 45.23 -26.58 31.52
N ARG A 30 44.82 -26.37 32.78
CA ARG A 30 43.38 -26.17 33.11
C ARG A 30 42.79 -24.96 32.37
N SER A 31 43.51 -23.86 32.23
CA SER A 31 43.04 -22.66 31.55
C SER A 31 42.92 -22.87 30.03
N VAL A 32 43.80 -23.65 29.42
CA VAL A 32 43.77 -23.97 27.99
C VAL A 32 42.61 -24.90 27.68
N VAL A 33 42.47 -26.00 28.44
CA VAL A 33 41.34 -26.96 28.27
C VAL A 33 39.98 -26.30 28.50
N HIS A 34 39.87 -25.43 29.50
CA HIS A 34 38.63 -24.69 29.77
C HIS A 34 38.28 -23.70 28.64
N ARG A 35 39.26 -23.10 28.00
CA ARG A 35 39.07 -22.18 26.87
C ARG A 35 38.59 -22.90 25.60
N GLU A 36 39.20 -24.03 25.28
CA GLU A 36 38.82 -24.86 24.13
C GLU A 36 37.45 -25.52 24.35
N TRP A 37 37.15 -26.00 25.56
CA TRP A 37 35.85 -26.59 25.89
C TRP A 37 34.71 -25.55 25.79
N ARG A 38 34.93 -24.32 26.27
CA ARG A 38 33.93 -23.22 26.11
C ARG A 38 33.76 -22.82 24.65
N ALA A 39 34.80 -22.80 23.84
CA ALA A 39 34.74 -22.48 22.43
C ALA A 39 33.98 -23.56 21.64
N GLY A 40 34.24 -24.84 21.92
CA GLY A 40 33.52 -25.99 21.35
C GLY A 40 32.04 -25.99 21.68
N ARG A 41 31.69 -25.75 22.94
CA ARG A 41 30.29 -25.70 23.42
C ARG A 41 29.51 -24.54 22.81
N ARG A 42 30.15 -23.35 22.63
CA ARG A 42 29.51 -22.20 21.94
C ARG A 42 29.27 -22.47 20.46
N ARG A 43 30.18 -23.20 19.77
CA ARG A 43 29.98 -23.61 18.37
C ARG A 43 28.86 -24.63 18.22
N MET A 44 28.74 -25.57 19.14
CA MET A 44 27.67 -26.59 19.15
C MET A 44 26.30 -25.95 19.41
N ILE A 45 26.20 -25.06 20.43
CA ILE A 45 24.96 -24.33 20.73
C ILE A 45 24.55 -23.44 19.57
N ARG A 46 25.47 -22.72 18.91
CA ARG A 46 25.17 -21.89 17.73
C ARG A 46 24.70 -22.72 16.53
N ARG A 47 25.30 -23.89 16.30
CA ARG A 47 24.87 -24.80 15.22
C ARG A 47 23.49 -25.43 15.54
N GLY A 48 23.24 -25.80 16.77
CA GLY A 48 21.94 -26.31 17.23
C GLY A 48 20.84 -25.25 17.18
N ALA A 49 21.15 -24.01 17.59
CA ALA A 49 20.20 -22.88 17.50
C ALA A 49 19.89 -22.49 16.04
N ALA A 50 20.89 -22.52 15.15
CA ALA A 50 20.68 -22.27 13.74
C ALA A 50 19.83 -23.36 13.06
N ALA A 51 20.08 -24.63 13.40
CA ALA A 51 19.28 -25.76 12.89
C ALA A 51 17.83 -25.72 13.42
N ALA A 52 17.64 -25.38 14.70
CA ALA A 52 16.32 -25.21 15.30
C ALA A 52 15.55 -24.02 14.70
N ALA A 53 16.24 -22.89 14.44
CA ALA A 53 15.63 -21.73 13.79
C ALA A 53 15.22 -22.03 12.33
N LEU A 54 16.04 -22.76 11.57
CA LEU A 54 15.70 -23.22 10.24
C LEU A 54 14.54 -24.22 10.24
N GLY A 55 14.51 -25.15 11.19
CA GLY A 55 13.40 -26.08 11.37
C GLY A 55 12.09 -25.37 11.73
N LEU A 56 12.14 -24.37 12.63
CA LEU A 56 10.96 -23.57 13.00
C LEU A 56 10.47 -22.71 11.83
N ALA A 57 11.38 -22.09 11.06
CA ALA A 57 11.05 -21.32 9.87
C ALA A 57 10.42 -22.20 8.77
N ALA A 58 10.95 -23.42 8.56
CA ALA A 58 10.36 -24.38 7.64
C ALA A 58 9.00 -24.86 8.10
N ALA A 59 8.84 -25.17 9.40
CA ALA A 59 7.55 -25.58 9.97
C ALA A 59 6.52 -24.44 9.88
N LEU A 60 6.90 -23.19 10.17
CA LEU A 60 6.04 -22.01 10.01
C LEU A 60 5.67 -21.78 8.54
N ALA A 61 6.61 -21.96 7.60
CA ALA A 61 6.33 -21.85 6.18
C ALA A 61 5.38 -22.95 5.69
N ILE A 62 5.51 -24.18 6.20
CA ILE A 62 4.59 -25.30 5.90
C ILE A 62 3.22 -25.04 6.51
N VAL A 63 3.14 -24.60 7.77
CA VAL A 63 1.87 -24.24 8.43
C VAL A 63 1.22 -23.06 7.71
N PHE A 64 1.98 -22.03 7.34
CA PHE A 64 1.49 -20.90 6.55
C PHE A 64 0.97 -21.35 5.16
N ARG A 65 1.67 -22.28 4.51
CA ARG A 65 1.23 -22.87 3.24
C ARG A 65 -0.01 -23.76 3.38
N LEU A 66 -0.14 -24.50 4.48
CA LEU A 66 -1.31 -25.33 4.76
C LEU A 66 -2.51 -24.52 5.27
N MET A 67 -2.28 -23.39 5.94
CA MET A 67 -3.33 -22.48 6.39
C MET A 67 -3.65 -21.38 5.38
N SER A 68 -2.80 -21.15 4.36
CA SER A 68 -3.18 -20.33 3.24
C SER A 68 -4.30 -21.08 2.50
N PRO A 69 -5.52 -20.49 2.38
CA PRO A 69 -6.55 -21.08 1.54
C PRO A 69 -5.89 -21.34 0.19
N ALA A 70 -6.05 -22.57 -0.32
CA ALA A 70 -5.48 -22.99 -1.59
C ALA A 70 -5.77 -21.87 -2.60
N GLY A 71 -4.73 -21.13 -2.97
CA GLY A 71 -4.88 -20.05 -3.91
C GLY A 71 -5.55 -20.63 -5.14
N VAL A 72 -6.72 -20.13 -5.49
CA VAL A 72 -7.41 -20.51 -6.71
C VAL A 72 -6.37 -20.36 -7.82
N ALA A 73 -5.93 -21.47 -8.40
CA ALA A 73 -4.93 -21.45 -9.46
C ALA A 73 -5.54 -20.68 -10.64
N VAL A 74 -5.17 -19.41 -10.78
CA VAL A 74 -5.54 -18.62 -11.96
C VAL A 74 -4.77 -19.25 -13.12
N PRO A 75 -5.44 -19.64 -14.22
CA PRO A 75 -4.74 -20.15 -15.38
C PRO A 75 -3.72 -19.10 -15.83
N ALA A 76 -2.54 -19.59 -16.22
CA ALA A 76 -1.34 -18.79 -16.51
C ALA A 76 -1.51 -17.70 -17.60
N ASN A 77 -2.71 -17.51 -18.13
CA ASN A 77 -2.99 -16.68 -19.32
C ASN A 77 -4.05 -15.56 -19.07
N VAL A 78 -4.53 -15.35 -17.83
CA VAL A 78 -5.47 -14.25 -17.56
C VAL A 78 -4.68 -13.01 -17.17
N PRO A 79 -4.80 -11.89 -17.90
CA PRO A 79 -4.02 -10.69 -17.60
C PRO A 79 -4.39 -10.08 -16.23
N VAL A 80 -3.38 -9.60 -15.54
CA VAL A 80 -3.58 -8.74 -14.36
C VAL A 80 -4.02 -7.37 -14.85
N VAL A 81 -5.10 -6.83 -14.28
CA VAL A 81 -5.66 -5.52 -14.64
C VAL A 81 -5.45 -4.47 -13.54
N ALA A 82 -5.30 -4.92 -12.29
CA ALA A 82 -5.03 -4.06 -11.16
C ALA A 82 -4.27 -4.81 -10.06
N THR A 83 -3.76 -4.06 -9.08
CA THR A 83 -3.08 -4.60 -7.90
C THR A 83 -3.57 -3.86 -6.65
N GLY A 84 -3.83 -4.59 -5.56
CA GLY A 84 -4.18 -4.01 -4.27
C GLY A 84 -3.10 -3.07 -3.75
N GLN A 85 -3.47 -1.91 -3.20
CA GLN A 85 -2.53 -0.94 -2.61
C GLN A 85 -2.78 -0.73 -1.12
N LEU A 86 -3.93 -0.17 -0.78
CA LEU A 86 -4.35 0.09 0.60
C LEU A 86 -5.63 -0.66 0.88
N VAL A 87 -5.69 -1.25 2.06
CA VAL A 87 -6.84 -2.06 2.48
C VAL A 87 -7.22 -1.65 3.90
N GLN A 88 -8.49 -1.36 4.11
CA GLN A 88 -9.11 -1.16 5.40
C GLN A 88 -10.17 -2.24 5.59
N GLY A 89 -10.22 -2.86 6.77
CA GLY A 89 -11.13 -3.99 7.03
C GLY A 89 -10.73 -5.27 6.29
N THR A 90 -11.70 -6.02 5.82
CA THR A 90 -11.52 -7.32 5.19
C THR A 90 -12.23 -7.42 3.83
N PRO A 91 -11.87 -6.58 2.84
CA PRO A 91 -12.44 -6.71 1.50
C PRO A 91 -11.99 -8.02 0.86
N VAL A 92 -12.79 -8.53 -0.08
CA VAL A 92 -12.52 -9.81 -0.70
C VAL A 92 -12.48 -9.70 -2.23
N VAL A 93 -11.67 -10.55 -2.84
CA VAL A 93 -11.66 -10.77 -4.29
C VAL A 93 -12.55 -11.96 -4.61
N ARG A 94 -13.39 -11.84 -5.65
CA ARG A 94 -14.19 -12.89 -6.24
C ARG A 94 -13.63 -13.25 -7.61
N PRO A 95 -12.94 -14.37 -7.76
CA PRO A 95 -12.41 -14.79 -9.05
C PRO A 95 -13.53 -15.10 -10.05
N ARG A 96 -13.37 -14.63 -11.29
CA ARG A 96 -14.33 -14.93 -12.37
C ARG A 96 -14.56 -16.44 -12.56
N GLN A 97 -13.49 -17.22 -12.47
CA GLN A 97 -13.54 -18.66 -12.75
C GLN A 97 -14.15 -19.48 -11.62
N HIS A 98 -14.17 -18.93 -10.41
CA HIS A 98 -14.70 -19.57 -9.22
C HIS A 98 -15.54 -18.56 -8.43
N PRO A 99 -16.74 -18.16 -8.93
CA PRO A 99 -17.54 -17.09 -8.35
C PRO A 99 -18.01 -17.38 -6.92
N ASP A 100 -18.02 -18.63 -6.51
CA ASP A 100 -18.34 -19.06 -5.13
C ASP A 100 -17.13 -18.98 -4.19
N SER A 101 -15.92 -18.86 -4.75
CA SER A 101 -14.69 -18.68 -3.99
C SER A 101 -14.50 -17.21 -3.66
N ARG A 102 -13.96 -16.95 -2.47
CA ARG A 102 -13.56 -15.60 -2.02
C ARG A 102 -12.24 -15.70 -1.31
N TYR A 103 -11.34 -14.76 -1.56
CA TYR A 103 -10.11 -14.63 -0.81
C TYR A 103 -9.86 -13.18 -0.39
N PRO A 104 -9.16 -12.95 0.72
CA PRO A 104 -8.91 -11.59 1.20
C PRO A 104 -8.13 -10.78 0.17
N LEU A 105 -8.56 -9.54 -0.05
CA LEU A 105 -7.77 -8.54 -0.76
C LEU A 105 -6.75 -7.94 0.21
N ALA A 106 -5.49 -7.97 -0.16
CA ALA A 106 -4.38 -7.37 0.57
C ALA A 106 -3.55 -6.46 -0.35
N ALA A 107 -2.61 -5.73 0.20
CA ALA A 107 -1.59 -5.05 -0.60
C ALA A 107 -0.85 -6.05 -1.49
N SER A 108 -0.56 -5.64 -2.72
CA SER A 108 0.06 -6.46 -3.76
C SER A 108 -0.76 -7.67 -4.26
N THR A 109 -2.02 -7.84 -3.82
CA THR A 109 -2.91 -8.87 -4.40
C THR A 109 -3.22 -8.51 -5.84
N PRO A 110 -2.92 -9.40 -6.82
CA PRO A 110 -3.29 -9.17 -8.22
C PRO A 110 -4.79 -9.35 -8.42
N ILE A 111 -5.39 -8.48 -9.21
CA ILE A 111 -6.76 -8.57 -9.73
C ILE A 111 -6.65 -8.88 -11.20
N HIS A 112 -7.25 -9.98 -11.61
CA HIS A 112 -7.22 -10.44 -13.01
C HIS A 112 -8.46 -9.96 -13.76
N GLU A 113 -8.35 -9.98 -15.07
CA GLU A 113 -9.48 -9.68 -15.94
C GLU A 113 -10.68 -10.61 -15.65
N GLY A 114 -11.82 -9.99 -15.37
CA GLY A 114 -13.06 -10.64 -15.00
C GLY A 114 -13.25 -10.87 -13.51
N ASP A 115 -12.25 -10.62 -12.66
CA ASP A 115 -12.41 -10.68 -11.21
C ASP A 115 -13.31 -9.56 -10.69
N GLY A 116 -13.88 -9.77 -9.50
CA GLY A 116 -14.62 -8.77 -8.74
C GLY A 116 -13.96 -8.47 -7.40
N VAL A 117 -14.23 -7.30 -6.86
CA VAL A 117 -13.88 -6.88 -5.49
C VAL A 117 -15.15 -6.51 -4.76
N GLU A 118 -15.30 -7.03 -3.53
CA GLU A 118 -16.42 -6.71 -2.64
C GLU A 118 -15.89 -6.14 -1.33
N THR A 119 -16.56 -5.09 -0.86
CA THR A 119 -16.35 -4.48 0.45
C THR A 119 -17.64 -4.58 1.27
N ASP A 120 -17.51 -4.82 2.56
CA ASP A 120 -18.62 -4.73 3.51
C ASP A 120 -18.76 -3.30 4.07
N ASN A 121 -19.63 -3.12 5.08
CA ASN A 121 -19.89 -1.82 5.72
C ASN A 121 -18.69 -1.27 6.52
N ALA A 122 -17.67 -2.08 6.79
CA ALA A 122 -16.48 -1.70 7.56
C ALA A 122 -15.21 -1.65 6.70
N SER A 123 -15.28 -2.13 5.44
CA SER A 123 -14.13 -2.32 4.59
C SER A 123 -14.07 -1.32 3.44
N ARG A 124 -12.86 -0.96 3.04
CA ARG A 124 -12.54 -0.16 1.86
C ARG A 124 -11.27 -0.69 1.20
N ALA A 125 -11.06 -0.39 -0.05
CA ALA A 125 -9.87 -0.77 -0.78
C ALA A 125 -9.38 0.32 -1.74
N SER A 126 -8.08 0.36 -1.98
CA SER A 126 -7.46 1.11 -3.06
C SER A 126 -6.68 0.16 -3.95
N LEU A 127 -6.87 0.30 -5.25
CA LEU A 127 -6.21 -0.49 -6.28
C LEU A 127 -5.42 0.43 -7.20
N GLN A 128 -4.28 -0.07 -7.70
CA GLN A 128 -3.54 0.54 -8.80
C GLN A 128 -3.84 -0.25 -10.07
N MET A 129 -4.39 0.41 -11.07
CA MET A 129 -4.58 -0.17 -12.40
C MET A 129 -3.26 -0.28 -13.15
N ILE A 130 -3.18 -1.15 -14.15
CA ILE A 130 -1.95 -1.35 -14.96
C ILE A 130 -1.55 -0.12 -15.76
N ASP A 131 -2.48 0.80 -16.05
CA ASP A 131 -2.23 2.06 -16.74
C ASP A 131 -1.75 3.17 -15.79
N GLY A 132 -1.57 2.86 -14.50
CA GLY A 132 -1.19 3.82 -13.47
C GLY A 132 -2.36 4.58 -12.83
N SER A 133 -3.60 4.35 -13.25
CA SER A 133 -4.79 4.96 -12.62
C SER A 133 -5.06 4.35 -11.25
N SER A 134 -5.53 5.16 -10.30
CA SER A 134 -5.92 4.72 -8.96
C SER A 134 -7.44 4.57 -8.88
N VAL A 135 -7.90 3.44 -8.35
CA VAL A 135 -9.32 3.17 -8.10
C VAL A 135 -9.51 2.89 -6.61
N ARG A 136 -10.35 3.69 -5.96
CA ARG A 136 -10.70 3.53 -4.53
C ARG A 136 -12.12 3.04 -4.45
N ILE A 137 -12.37 2.02 -3.65
CA ILE A 137 -13.64 1.33 -3.48
C ILE A 137 -14.15 1.65 -2.08
N ASP A 138 -15.33 2.25 -2.00
CA ASP A 138 -15.98 2.61 -0.73
C ASP A 138 -16.59 1.37 -0.06
N ARG A 139 -17.15 1.57 1.11
CA ARG A 139 -17.91 0.57 1.88
C ARG A 139 -19.13 0.07 1.10
N ALA A 140 -19.57 -1.14 1.43
CA ALA A 140 -20.75 -1.78 0.84
C ALA A 140 -20.76 -1.76 -0.70
N SER A 141 -19.63 -1.99 -1.32
CA SER A 141 -19.46 -1.89 -2.76
C SER A 141 -19.22 -3.26 -3.38
N ARG A 142 -19.70 -3.41 -4.62
CA ARG A 142 -19.43 -4.56 -5.48
C ARG A 142 -18.97 -4.06 -6.84
N VAL A 143 -17.74 -4.39 -7.19
CA VAL A 143 -17.04 -3.86 -8.37
C VAL A 143 -16.43 -5.00 -9.16
N GLY A 144 -16.60 -5.01 -10.49
CA GLY A 144 -16.00 -5.97 -11.41
C GLY A 144 -14.98 -5.30 -12.32
N PHE A 145 -14.04 -6.10 -12.82
CA PHE A 145 -12.96 -5.65 -13.72
C PHE A 145 -12.99 -6.48 -15.02
N PRO A 146 -14.02 -6.33 -15.88
CA PRO A 146 -14.19 -7.18 -17.06
C PRO A 146 -13.13 -6.99 -18.14
N ALA A 147 -12.40 -5.88 -18.15
CA ALA A 147 -11.29 -5.59 -19.06
C ALA A 147 -10.33 -4.55 -18.45
N PRO A 148 -9.10 -4.38 -18.96
CA PRO A 148 -8.11 -3.45 -18.42
C PRO A 148 -8.55 -1.98 -18.29
N SER A 149 -9.44 -1.52 -19.18
CA SER A 149 -9.97 -0.14 -19.20
C SER A 149 -11.45 -0.07 -18.84
N VAL A 150 -12.04 -1.12 -18.28
CA VAL A 150 -13.47 -1.18 -17.95
C VAL A 150 -13.65 -1.61 -16.50
N ILE A 151 -14.40 -0.80 -15.75
CA ILE A 151 -14.85 -1.11 -14.40
C ILE A 151 -16.36 -1.22 -14.40
N GLU A 152 -16.90 -2.23 -13.77
CA GLU A 152 -18.33 -2.42 -13.59
C GLU A 152 -18.70 -2.18 -12.12
N VAL A 153 -19.56 -1.21 -11.84
CA VAL A 153 -20.06 -0.92 -10.49
C VAL A 153 -21.47 -1.42 -10.38
N MET A 154 -21.66 -2.51 -9.62
CA MET A 154 -22.96 -3.13 -9.40
C MET A 154 -23.67 -2.52 -8.18
N ALA A 155 -22.93 -2.09 -7.17
CA ALA A 155 -23.45 -1.43 -5.97
C ALA A 155 -22.36 -0.64 -5.28
N GLY A 156 -22.74 0.37 -4.50
CA GLY A 156 -21.82 1.17 -3.70
C GLY A 156 -21.12 2.26 -4.52
N ALA A 157 -19.85 2.54 -4.23
CA ALA A 157 -19.14 3.64 -4.87
C ALA A 157 -17.68 3.34 -5.16
N ILE A 158 -17.18 3.96 -6.22
CA ILE A 158 -15.75 4.05 -6.54
C ILE A 158 -15.35 5.51 -6.74
N TYR A 159 -14.11 5.80 -6.45
CA TYR A 159 -13.43 7.02 -6.86
C TYR A 159 -12.27 6.65 -7.79
N VAL A 160 -12.20 7.32 -8.91
CA VAL A 160 -11.17 7.10 -9.92
C VAL A 160 -10.31 8.36 -10.03
N ALA A 161 -9.00 8.16 -10.02
CA ALA A 161 -8.02 9.17 -10.38
C ALA A 161 -7.18 8.62 -11.52
N THR A 162 -7.41 9.09 -12.74
CA THR A 162 -6.72 8.61 -13.92
C THR A 162 -5.33 9.22 -14.01
N SER A 163 -4.37 8.43 -14.52
CA SER A 163 -3.01 8.88 -14.79
C SER A 163 -2.94 9.67 -16.10
N GLU A 164 -1.92 10.51 -16.24
CA GLU A 164 -1.63 11.17 -17.51
C GLU A 164 -1.36 10.12 -18.60
N GLY A 165 -2.04 10.27 -19.73
CA GLY A 165 -1.92 9.36 -20.87
C GLY A 165 -2.75 8.07 -20.74
N SER A 166 -3.61 7.92 -19.75
CA SER A 166 -4.56 6.80 -19.69
C SER A 166 -5.50 6.86 -20.92
N ARG A 167 -5.86 5.68 -21.45
CA ARG A 167 -6.62 5.59 -22.72
C ARG A 167 -8.13 5.75 -22.57
N GLY A 168 -8.58 6.40 -21.51
CA GLY A 168 -10.00 6.57 -21.21
C GLY A 168 -10.58 5.34 -20.52
N LEU A 169 -10.84 5.48 -19.24
CA LEU A 169 -11.50 4.47 -18.43
C LEU A 169 -13.00 4.55 -18.62
N GLU A 170 -13.65 3.41 -18.76
CA GLU A 170 -15.10 3.30 -18.82
C GLU A 170 -15.64 2.64 -17.55
N VAL A 171 -16.54 3.36 -16.87
CA VAL A 171 -17.26 2.81 -15.71
C VAL A 171 -18.68 2.47 -16.15
N ARG A 172 -19.02 1.18 -16.07
CA ARG A 172 -20.35 0.66 -16.41
C ARG A 172 -21.18 0.44 -15.18
N THR A 173 -22.46 0.77 -15.27
CA THR A 173 -23.47 0.48 -14.24
C THR A 173 -24.77 0.04 -14.91
N ALA A 174 -25.71 -0.50 -14.15
CA ALA A 174 -27.05 -0.82 -14.66
C ALA A 174 -27.84 0.39 -15.17
N LEU A 175 -27.48 1.61 -14.71
CA LEU A 175 -28.21 2.86 -15.02
C LEU A 175 -27.56 3.71 -16.09
N GLY A 176 -26.32 3.41 -16.47
CA GLY A 176 -25.60 4.18 -17.47
C GLY A 176 -24.11 3.90 -17.45
N THR A 177 -23.39 4.54 -18.35
CA THR A 177 -21.94 4.41 -18.50
C THR A 177 -21.30 5.78 -18.32
N VAL A 178 -20.17 5.81 -17.62
CA VAL A 178 -19.35 7.01 -17.42
C VAL A 178 -18.02 6.79 -18.14
N ARG A 179 -17.67 7.68 -19.05
CA ARG A 179 -16.39 7.65 -19.77
C ARG A 179 -15.51 8.79 -19.30
N ASP A 180 -14.32 8.43 -18.93
CA ASP A 180 -13.28 9.34 -18.49
C ASP A 180 -12.53 9.98 -19.67
N THR A 181 -12.11 11.24 -19.49
CA THR A 181 -11.27 12.00 -20.44
C THR A 181 -10.04 12.62 -19.76
N GLY A 182 -9.52 11.97 -18.68
CA GLY A 182 -8.42 12.48 -17.88
C GLY A 182 -8.92 13.20 -16.62
N THR A 183 -9.44 12.44 -15.64
CA THR A 183 -10.27 13.00 -14.57
C THR A 183 -10.02 12.41 -13.20
N ARG A 184 -10.53 13.13 -12.20
CA ARG A 184 -10.76 12.63 -10.84
C ARG A 184 -12.25 12.72 -10.54
N PHE A 185 -12.91 11.57 -10.35
CA PHE A 185 -14.35 11.52 -10.18
C PHE A 185 -14.82 10.37 -9.29
N GLU A 186 -15.97 10.54 -8.67
CA GLU A 186 -16.72 9.49 -7.94
C GLU A 186 -17.86 8.98 -8.81
N VAL A 187 -18.08 7.68 -8.81
CA VAL A 187 -19.27 7.02 -9.32
C VAL A 187 -19.92 6.27 -8.17
N ARG A 188 -21.19 6.60 -7.84
CA ARG A 188 -21.95 5.95 -6.76
C ARG A 188 -23.25 5.42 -7.32
N VAL A 189 -23.48 4.12 -7.12
CA VAL A 189 -24.70 3.41 -7.49
C VAL A 189 -25.55 3.25 -6.23
N GLU A 190 -26.74 3.85 -6.27
CA GLU A 190 -27.79 3.73 -5.26
C GLU A 190 -28.93 2.88 -5.84
N GLU A 191 -29.95 2.54 -5.05
CA GLU A 191 -31.03 1.62 -5.47
C GLU A 191 -31.70 2.03 -6.81
N SER A 192 -31.92 3.33 -7.01
CA SER A 192 -32.65 3.86 -8.17
C SER A 192 -31.92 4.98 -8.91
N SER A 193 -30.71 5.29 -8.53
CA SER A 193 -29.93 6.38 -9.12
C SER A 193 -28.44 6.04 -9.26
N LEU A 194 -27.83 6.65 -10.27
CA LEU A 194 -26.39 6.72 -10.45
C LEU A 194 -25.96 8.16 -10.23
N ARG A 195 -25.08 8.39 -9.28
CA ARG A 195 -24.50 9.70 -9.01
C ARG A 195 -23.05 9.73 -9.47
N VAL A 196 -22.70 10.75 -10.23
CA VAL A 196 -21.34 11.00 -10.72
C VAL A 196 -20.91 12.39 -10.29
N ARG A 197 -19.84 12.49 -9.49
CA ARG A 197 -19.26 13.76 -9.04
C ARG A 197 -17.88 13.93 -9.66
N VAL A 198 -17.61 15.06 -10.26
CA VAL A 198 -16.33 15.33 -10.91
C VAL A 198 -15.53 16.34 -10.09
N ARG A 199 -14.37 15.89 -9.61
CA ARG A 199 -13.44 16.72 -8.82
C ARG A 199 -12.50 17.52 -9.73
N ALA A 200 -11.98 16.88 -10.78
CA ALA A 200 -11.07 17.52 -11.74
C ALA A 200 -11.26 16.89 -13.13
N GLY A 201 -11.02 17.66 -14.20
CA GLY A 201 -11.22 17.23 -15.59
C GLY A 201 -12.68 17.22 -16.00
N ALA A 202 -13.09 16.25 -16.82
CA ALA A 202 -14.47 16.10 -17.28
C ALA A 202 -14.78 14.62 -17.57
N VAL A 203 -16.03 14.21 -17.42
CA VAL A 203 -16.53 12.89 -17.83
C VAL A 203 -17.74 13.03 -18.76
N GLU A 204 -17.96 12.04 -19.59
CA GLU A 204 -19.21 11.85 -20.32
C GLU A 204 -20.08 10.82 -19.61
N VAL A 205 -21.29 11.22 -19.23
CA VAL A 205 -22.30 10.34 -18.66
C VAL A 205 -23.28 9.95 -19.77
N ARG A 206 -23.35 8.66 -20.06
CA ARG A 206 -24.19 8.12 -21.13
C ARG A 206 -25.32 7.29 -20.56
N ARG A 207 -26.56 7.57 -20.99
CA ARG A 207 -27.76 6.80 -20.70
C ARG A 207 -28.56 6.55 -21.98
N GLY A 208 -28.58 5.30 -22.43
CA GLY A 208 -29.13 4.97 -23.77
C GLY A 208 -28.39 5.75 -24.86
N SER A 209 -29.13 6.53 -25.67
CA SER A 209 -28.55 7.39 -26.72
C SER A 209 -28.14 8.79 -26.20
N ALA A 210 -28.58 9.17 -25.00
CA ALA A 210 -28.27 10.49 -24.46
C ALA A 210 -26.86 10.53 -23.86
N VAL A 211 -26.11 11.60 -24.16
CA VAL A 211 -24.78 11.87 -23.62
C VAL A 211 -24.78 13.22 -22.94
N THR A 212 -24.34 13.28 -21.69
CA THR A 212 -24.24 14.51 -20.90
C THR A 212 -22.79 14.68 -20.46
N ALA A 213 -22.17 15.79 -20.79
CA ALA A 213 -20.85 16.17 -20.29
C ALA A 213 -20.96 16.71 -18.86
N ALA A 214 -20.11 16.23 -17.96
CA ALA A 214 -19.99 16.71 -16.59
C ALA A 214 -18.54 17.19 -16.36
N PRO A 215 -18.28 18.51 -16.37
CA PRO A 215 -16.97 19.08 -16.07
C PRO A 215 -16.69 19.09 -14.56
N ALA A 216 -15.46 19.43 -14.18
CA ALA A 216 -15.06 19.64 -12.79
C ALA A 216 -16.04 20.56 -12.04
N GLY A 217 -16.32 20.23 -10.78
CA GLY A 217 -17.29 20.94 -9.96
C GLY A 217 -18.76 20.63 -10.27
N THR A 218 -19.04 19.53 -10.99
CA THR A 218 -20.39 19.09 -11.35
C THR A 218 -20.71 17.74 -10.71
N GLU A 219 -21.93 17.61 -10.21
CA GLU A 219 -22.59 16.34 -9.90
C GLU A 219 -23.66 16.06 -10.95
N ALA A 220 -23.59 14.92 -11.60
CA ALA A 220 -24.63 14.41 -12.50
C ALA A 220 -25.36 13.25 -11.79
N THR A 221 -26.70 13.32 -11.75
CA THR A 221 -27.54 12.27 -11.22
C THR A 221 -28.39 11.67 -12.35
N VAL A 222 -28.22 10.37 -12.57
CA VAL A 222 -28.96 9.58 -13.56
C VAL A 222 -30.07 8.82 -12.86
N THR A 223 -31.30 8.98 -13.32
CA THR A 223 -32.49 8.26 -12.82
C THR A 223 -33.29 7.70 -13.98
N SER A 224 -34.41 7.04 -13.72
CA SER A 224 -35.36 6.63 -14.76
C SER A 224 -35.90 7.83 -15.56
N ALA A 225 -35.96 9.03 -14.98
CA ALA A 225 -36.47 10.25 -15.63
C ALA A 225 -35.43 10.93 -16.55
N GLY A 226 -34.13 10.67 -16.39
CA GLY A 226 -33.09 11.31 -17.18
C GLY A 226 -31.82 11.60 -16.40
N VAL A 227 -31.03 12.56 -16.91
CA VAL A 227 -29.80 13.05 -16.28
C VAL A 227 -30.03 14.50 -15.83
N VAL A 228 -29.74 14.78 -14.56
CA VAL A 228 -29.80 16.13 -13.99
C VAL A 228 -28.41 16.48 -13.47
N THR A 229 -27.96 17.71 -13.70
CA THR A 229 -26.66 18.19 -13.22
C THR A 229 -26.81 19.33 -12.23
N ARG A 230 -25.94 19.40 -11.22
CA ARG A 230 -25.84 20.52 -10.28
C ARG A 230 -24.39 20.83 -9.93
N PRO A 231 -24.07 22.06 -9.49
CA PRO A 231 -22.76 22.38 -8.98
C PRO A 231 -22.46 21.60 -7.68
N VAL A 232 -21.19 21.17 -7.52
CA VAL A 232 -20.68 20.55 -6.31
C VAL A 232 -19.28 21.06 -6.02
N ARG A 233 -18.90 21.18 -4.74
CA ARG A 233 -17.52 21.55 -4.38
C ARG A 233 -16.58 20.38 -4.67
N ALA A 234 -15.36 20.71 -5.12
CA ALA A 234 -14.29 19.72 -5.34
C ALA A 234 -13.61 19.29 -4.03
N ASP A 235 -13.81 20.07 -2.95
CA ASP A 235 -13.27 19.84 -1.60
C ASP A 235 -14.39 19.61 -0.58
N GLY A 236 -14.02 19.24 0.65
CA GLY A 236 -14.94 19.11 1.77
C GLY A 236 -15.27 17.68 2.18
N PRO A 237 -16.19 17.52 3.16
CA PRO A 237 -16.42 16.25 3.85
C PRO A 237 -16.94 15.12 2.95
N ASP A 238 -17.63 15.45 1.88
CA ASP A 238 -18.14 14.46 0.91
C ASP A 238 -17.04 13.63 0.24
N TRP A 239 -15.79 14.14 0.24
CA TRP A 239 -14.63 13.51 -0.36
C TRP A 239 -13.68 12.86 0.65
N MET A 240 -13.94 12.95 1.95
CA MET A 240 -13.03 12.44 3.00
C MET A 240 -12.68 10.97 2.80
N TRP A 241 -13.66 10.13 2.46
CA TRP A 241 -13.42 8.71 2.26
C TRP A 241 -12.41 8.42 1.13
N THR A 242 -12.34 9.31 0.13
CA THR A 242 -11.39 9.15 -0.98
C THR A 242 -9.97 9.47 -0.55
N THR A 243 -9.79 10.46 0.31
CA THR A 243 -8.46 10.89 0.79
C THR A 243 -7.85 9.90 1.80
N GLU A 244 -8.67 9.21 2.59
CA GLU A 244 -8.23 8.16 3.53
C GLU A 244 -7.57 6.97 2.80
N LEU A 245 -7.91 6.76 1.53
CA LEU A 245 -7.39 5.70 0.67
C LEU A 245 -6.42 6.22 -0.40
N ALA A 246 -6.01 7.49 -0.31
CA ALA A 246 -5.07 8.06 -1.25
C ALA A 246 -3.75 7.29 -1.25
N PRO A 247 -3.16 7.02 -2.42
CA PRO A 247 -1.82 6.47 -2.49
C PRO A 247 -0.84 7.35 -1.71
N ARG A 248 0.02 6.73 -0.92
CA ARG A 248 1.06 7.48 -0.20
C ARG A 248 2.04 8.06 -1.21
N LEU A 249 2.26 9.36 -1.13
CA LEU A 249 3.26 10.02 -1.93
C LEU A 249 4.64 9.85 -1.29
N ALA A 250 5.57 9.26 -2.04
CA ALA A 250 6.97 9.32 -1.67
C ALA A 250 7.48 10.75 -1.92
N MET A 251 7.97 11.43 -0.89
CA MET A 251 8.51 12.79 -1.00
C MET A 251 9.92 12.80 -1.60
N GLU A 252 10.69 11.74 -1.34
CA GLU A 252 12.09 11.65 -1.73
C GLU A 252 12.28 11.79 -3.25
N GLY A 253 13.10 12.76 -3.63
CA GLY A 253 13.45 13.02 -5.02
C GLY A 253 12.38 13.75 -5.86
N GLN A 254 11.23 14.10 -5.27
CA GLN A 254 10.21 14.86 -5.97
C GLN A 254 10.46 16.38 -5.87
N THR A 255 10.00 17.13 -6.89
CA THR A 255 10.00 18.58 -6.78
C THR A 255 8.89 19.05 -5.84
N LEU A 256 9.12 20.19 -5.16
CA LEU A 256 8.10 20.82 -4.33
C LEU A 256 6.83 21.11 -5.12
N GLN A 257 6.94 21.50 -6.38
CA GLN A 257 5.77 21.70 -7.26
C GLN A 257 4.96 20.41 -7.41
N ALA A 258 5.59 19.30 -7.80
CA ALA A 258 4.91 18.02 -7.99
C ALA A 258 4.23 17.53 -6.70
N PHE A 259 4.89 17.73 -5.55
CA PHE A 259 4.35 17.43 -4.24
C PHE A 259 3.09 18.25 -3.92
N LEU A 260 3.14 19.57 -4.13
CA LEU A 260 2.01 20.47 -3.90
C LEU A 260 0.83 20.15 -4.82
N GLU A 261 1.10 19.89 -6.10
CA GLU A 261 0.08 19.53 -7.11
C GLU A 261 -0.58 18.18 -6.75
N HIS A 262 0.20 17.21 -6.26
CA HIS A 262 -0.33 15.92 -5.83
C HIS A 262 -1.27 16.10 -4.63
N ILE A 263 -0.82 16.75 -3.54
CA ILE A 263 -1.65 16.97 -2.35
C ILE A 263 -2.89 17.79 -2.71
N ALA A 264 -2.73 18.88 -3.44
CA ALA A 264 -3.85 19.70 -3.85
C ALA A 264 -4.87 18.91 -4.68
N GLY A 265 -4.39 18.11 -5.63
CA GLY A 265 -5.26 17.26 -6.43
C GLY A 265 -6.00 16.21 -5.60
N GLU A 266 -5.36 15.61 -4.56
CA GLU A 266 -6.01 14.67 -3.66
C GLU A 266 -7.05 15.33 -2.74
N GLN A 267 -6.87 16.60 -2.40
CA GLN A 267 -7.81 17.36 -1.56
C GLN A 267 -8.87 18.13 -2.36
N GLY A 268 -8.75 18.18 -3.69
CA GLY A 268 -9.62 18.99 -4.54
C GLY A 268 -9.29 20.49 -4.46
N TRP A 269 -8.06 20.84 -4.12
CA TRP A 269 -7.57 22.22 -4.08
C TRP A 269 -6.88 22.59 -5.38
N THR A 270 -6.74 23.90 -5.62
CA THR A 270 -5.91 24.46 -6.69
C THR A 270 -4.70 25.16 -6.11
N VAL A 271 -3.50 24.89 -6.67
CA VAL A 271 -2.25 25.54 -6.23
C VAL A 271 -2.15 26.92 -6.89
N HIS A 272 -1.92 27.92 -6.08
CA HIS A 272 -1.64 29.29 -6.52
C HIS A 272 -0.35 29.77 -5.85
N TYR A 273 0.52 30.42 -6.64
CA TYR A 273 1.72 31.06 -6.12
C TYR A 273 1.49 32.56 -6.06
N SER A 274 1.84 33.20 -4.95
CA SER A 274 1.73 34.66 -4.79
C SER A 274 2.62 35.44 -5.76
N ASP A 275 3.63 34.78 -6.32
CA ASP A 275 4.61 35.33 -7.24
C ASP A 275 5.00 34.26 -8.29
N PRO A 276 5.02 34.56 -9.58
CA PRO A 276 5.46 33.62 -10.62
C PRO A 276 6.87 33.05 -10.41
N GLN A 277 7.78 33.83 -9.77
CA GLN A 277 9.12 33.35 -9.45
C GLN A 277 9.09 32.19 -8.43
N LEU A 278 8.09 32.15 -7.54
CA LEU A 278 7.91 31.04 -6.60
C LEU A 278 7.51 29.75 -7.32
N ALA A 279 6.67 29.82 -8.35
CA ALA A 279 6.34 28.66 -9.16
C ALA A 279 7.60 28.07 -9.83
N ALA A 280 8.43 28.94 -10.43
CA ALA A 280 9.69 28.51 -11.04
C ALA A 280 10.72 27.98 -10.01
N ALA A 281 10.71 28.49 -8.77
CA ALA A 281 11.52 27.97 -7.68
C ALA A 281 11.03 26.62 -7.20
N ALA A 282 9.72 26.45 -6.98
CA ALA A 282 9.10 25.18 -6.58
C ALA A 282 9.38 24.02 -7.54
N ALA A 283 9.43 24.32 -8.85
CA ALA A 283 9.78 23.33 -9.87
C ALA A 283 11.23 22.82 -9.78
N ARG A 284 12.13 23.56 -9.09
CA ARG A 284 13.55 23.22 -8.94
C ARG A 284 13.94 22.73 -7.55
N ILE A 285 13.11 23.02 -6.54
CA ILE A 285 13.35 22.53 -5.18
C ILE A 285 13.03 21.05 -5.13
N VAL A 286 14.05 20.23 -4.90
CA VAL A 286 13.89 18.78 -4.70
C VAL A 286 13.73 18.51 -3.21
N LEU A 287 12.70 17.76 -2.86
CA LEU A 287 12.40 17.38 -1.48
C LEU A 287 13.19 16.12 -1.11
N HIS A 288 13.71 16.11 0.11
CA HIS A 288 14.44 15.00 0.68
C HIS A 288 13.88 14.65 2.05
N GLY A 289 13.75 13.35 2.32
CA GLY A 289 13.35 12.82 3.62
C GLY A 289 12.01 12.08 3.61
N SER A 290 11.83 11.22 4.62
CA SER A 290 10.64 10.37 4.80
C SER A 290 9.67 10.90 5.88
N SER A 291 9.89 12.11 6.39
CA SER A 291 9.24 12.63 7.62
C SER A 291 7.74 12.95 7.49
N ILE A 292 7.15 12.79 6.31
CA ILE A 292 5.71 13.07 6.09
C ILE A 292 4.83 11.83 6.03
N GLU A 293 5.40 10.62 6.13
CA GLU A 293 4.62 9.39 6.13
C GLU A 293 3.65 9.37 7.32
N GLY A 294 2.35 9.24 7.01
CA GLY A 294 1.29 9.19 8.01
C GLY A 294 0.76 10.55 8.48
N LEU A 295 1.31 11.67 8.00
CA LEU A 295 0.78 13.00 8.28
C LEU A 295 -0.50 13.26 7.49
N GLN A 296 -1.38 14.10 8.06
CA GLN A 296 -2.51 14.68 7.32
C GLN A 296 -1.99 15.67 6.27
N ALA A 297 -2.79 15.92 5.22
CA ALA A 297 -2.39 16.76 4.09
C ALA A 297 -1.84 18.14 4.50
N GLU A 298 -2.52 18.83 5.42
CA GLU A 298 -2.09 20.14 5.93
C GLU A 298 -0.76 20.06 6.70
N GLN A 299 -0.59 19.04 7.54
CA GLN A 299 0.66 18.81 8.27
C GLN A 299 1.82 18.50 7.32
N ALA A 300 1.57 17.73 6.27
CA ALA A 300 2.58 17.41 5.25
C ALA A 300 2.98 18.69 4.47
N LEU A 301 2.02 19.58 4.17
CA LEU A 301 2.28 20.87 3.57
C LEU A 301 3.12 21.79 4.49
N ASP A 302 2.78 21.85 5.77
CA ASP A 302 3.55 22.64 6.76
C ASP A 302 5.01 22.21 6.79
N VAL A 303 5.26 20.90 6.86
CA VAL A 303 6.63 20.36 6.90
C VAL A 303 7.39 20.67 5.59
N ALA A 304 6.80 20.40 4.44
CA ALA A 304 7.47 20.59 3.15
C ALA A 304 7.74 22.07 2.84
N LEU A 305 6.79 22.95 3.15
CA LEU A 305 6.92 24.37 2.88
C LEU A 305 7.86 25.05 3.88
N ALA A 306 7.80 24.70 5.17
CA ALA A 306 8.75 25.21 6.17
C ALA A 306 10.19 24.84 5.83
N ALA A 307 10.45 23.60 5.40
CA ALA A 307 11.76 23.16 4.95
C ALA A 307 12.27 23.94 3.71
N SER A 308 11.34 24.48 2.91
CA SER A 308 11.62 25.26 1.70
C SER A 308 11.65 26.78 1.96
N GLY A 309 11.48 27.23 3.22
CA GLY A 309 11.39 28.66 3.56
C GLY A 309 10.14 29.34 3.03
N LEU A 310 9.06 28.58 2.80
CA LEU A 310 7.78 29.04 2.29
C LEU A 310 6.66 28.80 3.32
N GLN A 311 5.53 29.42 3.11
CA GLN A 311 4.30 29.20 3.88
C GLN A 311 3.10 29.07 2.96
N HIS A 312 1.98 28.56 3.50
CA HIS A 312 0.74 28.50 2.76
C HIS A 312 -0.44 29.11 3.51
N THR A 313 -1.47 29.41 2.76
CA THR A 313 -2.83 29.65 3.27
C THR A 313 -3.83 28.91 2.42
N LEU A 314 -4.80 28.27 3.08
CA LEU A 314 -5.89 27.57 2.40
C LEU A 314 -7.17 28.41 2.52
N ARG A 315 -7.75 28.83 1.41
CA ARG A 315 -9.00 29.60 1.35
C ARG A 315 -9.85 29.13 0.19
N GLU A 316 -11.07 28.70 0.46
CA GLU A 316 -12.06 28.32 -0.55
C GLU A 316 -11.54 27.33 -1.60
N GLY A 317 -10.79 26.31 -1.19
CA GLY A 317 -10.19 25.32 -2.07
C GLY A 317 -8.96 25.83 -2.86
N ARG A 318 -8.40 27.00 -2.49
CA ARG A 318 -7.16 27.52 -3.07
C ARG A 318 -6.02 27.39 -2.06
N LEU A 319 -5.01 26.64 -2.43
CA LEU A 319 -3.73 26.55 -1.71
C LEU A 319 -2.81 27.64 -2.22
N VAL A 320 -2.70 28.76 -1.48
CA VAL A 320 -1.84 29.88 -1.85
C VAL A 320 -0.48 29.73 -1.18
N VAL A 321 0.57 29.59 -1.99
CA VAL A 321 1.97 29.48 -1.54
C VAL A 321 2.65 30.85 -1.62
N SER A 322 3.27 31.27 -0.51
CA SER A 322 3.92 32.57 -0.41
C SER A 322 5.21 32.49 0.43
N ARG A 323 6.01 33.56 0.37
CA ARG A 323 7.12 33.77 1.32
C ARG A 323 6.57 34.24 2.65
N PRO A 324 7.20 33.88 3.79
CA PRO A 324 6.90 34.49 5.08
C PRO A 324 7.03 36.01 4.98
N ALA A 325 6.14 36.72 5.67
CA ALA A 325 6.31 38.19 5.81
C ALA A 325 7.65 38.46 6.46
N ALA A 326 8.44 39.38 5.89
CA ALA A 326 9.67 39.81 6.52
C ALA A 326 9.32 40.43 7.87
N THR A 327 9.75 39.75 8.97
CA THR A 327 9.63 40.31 10.32
C THR A 327 10.51 41.58 10.35
N ARG A 328 9.89 42.71 10.45
CA ARG A 328 10.58 44.01 10.64
C ARG A 328 11.05 44.17 12.09
#